data_534d53a59176c7c0445ff3232093717e
#
_entry.id   534d53a59176c7c0445ff3232093717e
#
_cell.length_a   1.000
_cell.length_b   1.000
_cell.length_c   1.000
_cell.angle_alpha   90.00
_cell.angle_beta   90.00
_cell.angle_gamma   90.00
#
_symmetry.space_group_name_H-M   'P 1'
#
loop_
_entity.id
_entity.type
_entity.pdbx_description
1 polymer ?
#
loop_
_entity_poly.entity_id
_entity_poly.type
_entity_poly.pdbx_seq_one_letter_code
_entity_poly.pdbx_strand_id
1 'polypeptide(L)'
;MNSTLAFLAAARQCEIHDLEHLARSCDLVQAVSELVHRLQGERGASNLFLASGGEVFVSQREACVALSAQAEAALRSWLAQVEGGQDAPIVAVPGGARLFTRIAVALHALDGLAELRAEVAARRCKAADATLRFNRMVAALLALVFEAADVAADPAVSRLLVALFNLMQGKEHAGQERAAGAAAFAAGAAAA
;
A
#
# COMPACT_ATOMS: atom_id res chain seq x y z
N MET A 1 35.61 6.68 -34.36
CA MET A 1 34.21 6.87 -33.99
C MET A 1 34.05 8.28 -33.43
N ASN A 2 33.16 9.11 -33.97
CA ASN A 2 33.14 10.52 -33.63
C ASN A 2 32.68 10.68 -32.16
N SER A 3 33.52 11.27 -31.32
CA SER A 3 33.27 11.47 -29.88
C SER A 3 31.91 12.11 -29.57
N THR A 4 31.49 13.06 -30.42
CA THR A 4 30.19 13.76 -30.33
C THR A 4 29.01 12.79 -30.42
N LEU A 5 29.05 11.82 -31.35
CA LEU A 5 27.98 10.83 -31.51
C LEU A 5 27.91 9.87 -30.32
N ALA A 6 29.05 9.54 -29.71
CA ALA A 6 29.11 8.70 -28.52
C ALA A 6 28.45 9.39 -27.32
N PHE A 7 28.68 10.69 -27.11
CA PHE A 7 28.02 11.45 -26.04
C PHE A 7 26.54 11.63 -26.29
N LEU A 8 26.09 11.85 -27.52
CA LEU A 8 24.67 11.92 -27.87
C LEU A 8 23.96 10.59 -27.63
N ALA A 9 24.59 9.47 -27.99
CA ALA A 9 24.08 8.13 -27.71
C ALA A 9 23.98 7.86 -26.21
N ALA A 10 25.00 8.24 -25.42
CA ALA A 10 24.99 8.11 -23.98
C ALA A 10 23.87 8.97 -23.33
N ALA A 11 23.69 10.22 -23.78
CA ALA A 11 22.62 11.08 -23.30
C ALA A 11 21.23 10.44 -23.56
N ARG A 12 21.02 9.91 -24.76
CA ARG A 12 19.79 9.21 -25.11
C ARG A 12 19.54 7.97 -24.24
N GLN A 13 20.59 7.23 -23.93
CA GLN A 13 20.49 6.05 -23.06
C GLN A 13 20.11 6.44 -21.61
N CYS A 14 20.64 7.56 -21.09
CA CYS A 14 20.24 8.08 -19.79
C CYS A 14 18.74 8.46 -19.78
N GLU A 15 18.27 9.17 -20.82
CA GLU A 15 16.85 9.54 -20.93
C GLU A 15 15.93 8.31 -20.93
N ILE A 16 16.30 7.26 -21.67
CA ILE A 16 15.53 6.00 -21.70
C ILE A 16 15.51 5.36 -20.33
N HIS A 17 16.65 5.27 -19.66
CA HIS A 17 16.75 4.71 -18.31
C HIS A 17 15.89 5.46 -17.29
N ASP A 18 15.90 6.79 -17.33
CA ASP A 18 15.10 7.64 -16.45
C ASP A 18 13.58 7.41 -16.67
N LEU A 19 13.15 7.28 -17.93
CA LEU A 19 11.75 6.99 -18.27
C LEU A 19 11.32 5.59 -17.82
N GLU A 20 12.16 4.57 -17.99
CA GLU A 20 11.90 3.20 -17.52
C GLU A 20 11.81 3.15 -15.99
N HIS A 21 12.66 3.91 -15.32
CA HIS A 21 12.64 4.03 -13.87
C HIS A 21 11.35 4.70 -13.38
N LEU A 22 10.94 5.77 -14.05
CA LEU A 22 9.70 6.49 -13.77
C LEU A 22 8.48 5.58 -13.96
N ALA A 23 8.43 4.81 -15.06
CA ALA A 23 7.36 3.85 -15.30
C ALA A 23 7.23 2.83 -14.17
N ARG A 24 8.37 2.22 -13.76
CA ARG A 24 8.40 1.26 -12.64
C ARG A 24 7.94 1.88 -11.31
N SER A 25 8.28 3.14 -11.05
CA SER A 25 7.81 3.85 -9.86
C SER A 25 6.29 4.07 -9.88
N CYS A 26 5.72 4.39 -11.04
CA CYS A 26 4.28 4.51 -11.21
C CYS A 26 3.56 3.16 -11.02
N ASP A 27 4.10 2.07 -11.55
CA ASP A 27 3.55 0.72 -11.39
C ASP A 27 3.55 0.29 -9.91
N LEU A 28 4.64 0.57 -9.19
CA LEU A 28 4.71 0.34 -7.74
C LEU A 28 3.61 1.10 -7.00
N VAL A 29 3.50 2.41 -7.26
CA VAL A 29 2.50 3.25 -6.61
C VAL A 29 1.09 2.77 -6.93
N GLN A 30 0.81 2.33 -8.16
CA GLN A 30 -0.48 1.78 -8.53
C GLN A 30 -0.79 0.49 -7.76
N ALA A 31 0.14 -0.46 -7.70
CA ALA A 31 -0.04 -1.71 -6.97
C ALA A 31 -0.26 -1.48 -5.46
N VAL A 32 0.52 -0.58 -4.86
CA VAL A 32 0.39 -0.21 -3.45
C VAL A 32 -0.94 0.49 -3.19
N SER A 33 -1.36 1.41 -4.06
CA SER A 33 -2.62 2.15 -3.92
C SER A 33 -3.84 1.22 -3.97
N GLU A 34 -3.82 0.23 -4.86
CA GLU A 34 -4.87 -0.79 -4.93
C GLU A 34 -4.91 -1.62 -3.64
N LEU A 35 -3.78 -2.09 -3.13
CA LEU A 35 -3.73 -2.83 -1.88
C LEU A 35 -4.25 -1.99 -0.70
N VAL A 36 -3.84 -0.73 -0.58
CA VAL A 36 -4.35 0.19 0.46
C VAL A 36 -5.86 0.29 0.37
N HIS A 37 -6.42 0.48 -0.84
CA HIS A 37 -7.86 0.56 -1.05
C HIS A 37 -8.58 -0.70 -0.58
N ARG A 38 -8.07 -1.88 -0.90
CA ARG A 38 -8.65 -3.18 -0.52
C ARG A 38 -8.55 -3.43 0.97
N LEU A 39 -7.42 -3.13 1.60
CA LEU A 39 -7.25 -3.25 3.05
C LEU A 39 -8.16 -2.31 3.84
N GLN A 40 -8.43 -1.09 3.34
CA GLN A 40 -9.40 -0.19 3.95
C GLN A 40 -10.82 -0.78 3.93
N GLY A 41 -11.21 -1.45 2.84
CA GLY A 41 -12.47 -2.18 2.73
C GLY A 41 -12.53 -3.38 3.68
N GLU A 42 -11.47 -4.20 3.70
CA GLU A 42 -11.36 -5.35 4.59
C GLU A 42 -11.41 -4.94 6.07
N ARG A 43 -10.72 -3.86 6.47
CA ARG A 43 -10.78 -3.27 7.80
C ARG A 43 -12.21 -2.91 8.18
N GLY A 44 -12.93 -2.22 7.29
CA GLY A 44 -14.32 -1.80 7.55
C GLY A 44 -15.24 -3.00 7.74
N ALA A 45 -15.20 -3.98 6.85
CA ALA A 45 -16.02 -5.19 6.92
C ALA A 45 -15.67 -6.04 8.16
N SER A 46 -14.38 -6.18 8.48
CA SER A 46 -13.91 -6.91 9.67
C SER A 46 -14.35 -6.25 10.97
N ASN A 47 -14.34 -4.91 11.02
CA ASN A 47 -14.80 -4.17 12.18
C ASN A 47 -16.29 -4.44 12.45
N LEU A 48 -17.15 -4.32 11.43
CA LEU A 48 -18.57 -4.56 11.53
C LEU A 48 -18.89 -6.03 11.86
N PHE A 49 -18.16 -6.97 11.26
CA PHE A 49 -18.26 -8.39 11.57
C PHE A 49 -17.96 -8.68 13.06
N LEU A 50 -16.87 -8.17 13.58
CA LEU A 50 -16.49 -8.36 14.98
C LEU A 50 -17.45 -7.65 15.96
N ALA A 51 -17.88 -6.43 15.61
CA ALA A 51 -18.83 -5.65 16.43
C ALA A 51 -20.21 -6.32 16.55
N SER A 52 -20.63 -7.07 15.52
CA SER A 52 -21.87 -7.84 15.52
C SER A 52 -21.75 -9.24 16.16
N GLY A 53 -20.60 -9.59 16.73
CA GLY A 53 -20.37 -10.95 17.23
C GLY A 53 -20.26 -12.00 16.13
N GLY A 54 -20.04 -11.57 14.86
CA GLY A 54 -19.95 -12.44 13.70
C GLY A 54 -21.28 -12.78 13.03
N GLU A 55 -22.37 -12.10 13.38
CA GLU A 55 -23.70 -12.39 12.84
C GLU A 55 -23.96 -11.71 11.48
N VAL A 56 -23.40 -10.51 11.26
CA VAL A 56 -23.56 -9.76 10.01
C VAL A 56 -22.24 -9.52 9.31
N PHE A 57 -22.30 -9.12 8.05
CA PHE A 57 -21.12 -8.84 7.20
C PHE A 57 -20.19 -10.03 6.90
N VAL A 58 -20.63 -11.28 7.10
CA VAL A 58 -19.83 -12.49 6.82
C VAL A 58 -19.39 -12.50 5.36
N SER A 59 -20.34 -12.52 4.42
CA SER A 59 -20.05 -12.60 2.98
C SER A 59 -19.30 -11.38 2.46
N GLN A 60 -19.64 -10.17 2.95
CA GLN A 60 -18.94 -8.95 2.57
C GLN A 60 -17.49 -8.97 3.05
N ARG A 61 -17.23 -9.46 4.27
CA ARG A 61 -15.88 -9.62 4.79
C ARG A 61 -15.09 -10.62 3.97
N GLU A 62 -15.67 -11.79 3.65
CA GLU A 62 -15.01 -12.81 2.82
C GLU A 62 -14.64 -12.27 1.43
N ALA A 63 -15.56 -11.54 0.79
CA ALA A 63 -15.30 -10.87 -0.48
C ALA A 63 -14.16 -9.83 -0.36
N CYS A 64 -14.14 -9.01 0.71
CA CYS A 64 -13.07 -8.05 0.94
C CYS A 64 -11.71 -8.75 1.17
N VAL A 65 -11.68 -9.84 1.94
CA VAL A 65 -10.49 -10.65 2.15
C VAL A 65 -9.95 -11.22 0.84
N ALA A 66 -10.82 -11.74 -0.03
CA ALA A 66 -10.40 -12.27 -1.32
C ALA A 66 -9.78 -11.20 -2.21
N LEU A 67 -10.40 -10.00 -2.29
CA LEU A 67 -9.91 -8.89 -3.09
C LEU A 67 -8.58 -8.34 -2.56
N SER A 68 -8.43 -8.19 -1.25
CA SER A 68 -7.17 -7.72 -0.66
C SER A 68 -6.05 -8.75 -0.75
N ALA A 69 -6.36 -10.05 -0.66
CA ALA A 69 -5.39 -11.12 -0.89
C ALA A 69 -4.89 -11.13 -2.35
N GLN A 70 -5.77 -10.90 -3.30
CA GLN A 70 -5.39 -10.77 -4.71
C GLN A 70 -4.47 -9.55 -4.93
N ALA A 71 -4.80 -8.39 -4.34
CA ALA A 71 -3.97 -7.19 -4.45
C ALA A 71 -2.61 -7.37 -3.77
N GLU A 72 -2.56 -8.03 -2.61
CA GLU A 72 -1.31 -8.38 -1.92
C GLU A 72 -0.44 -9.29 -2.77
N ALA A 73 -1.01 -10.35 -3.36
CA ALA A 73 -0.29 -11.26 -4.23
C ALA A 73 0.27 -10.55 -5.48
N ALA A 74 -0.50 -9.64 -6.08
CA ALA A 74 -0.05 -8.83 -7.21
C ALA A 74 1.14 -7.94 -6.86
N LEU A 75 1.11 -7.25 -5.70
CA LEU A 75 2.23 -6.45 -5.22
C LEU A 75 3.48 -7.31 -4.96
N ARG A 76 3.33 -8.45 -4.28
CA ARG A 76 4.46 -9.36 -3.99
C ARG A 76 5.05 -9.93 -5.29
N SER A 77 4.23 -10.29 -6.27
CA SER A 77 4.67 -10.76 -7.59
C SER A 77 5.45 -9.69 -8.34
N TRP A 78 4.97 -8.45 -8.32
CA TRP A 78 5.68 -7.31 -8.93
C TRP A 78 7.04 -7.08 -8.28
N LEU A 79 7.12 -7.09 -6.95
CA LEU A 79 8.37 -6.95 -6.20
C LEU A 79 9.36 -8.07 -6.51
N ALA A 80 8.91 -9.32 -6.60
CA ALA A 80 9.77 -10.45 -6.95
C ALA A 80 10.36 -10.35 -8.36
N GLN A 81 9.62 -9.76 -9.31
CA GLN A 81 10.15 -9.49 -10.67
C GLN A 81 11.25 -8.42 -10.64
N VAL A 82 11.12 -7.41 -9.78
CA VAL A 82 12.14 -6.36 -9.61
C VAL A 82 13.42 -6.94 -8.97
N GLU A 83 13.28 -7.87 -8.01
CA GLU A 83 14.41 -8.54 -7.36
C GLU A 83 15.15 -9.50 -8.32
N GLY A 84 14.42 -10.22 -9.17
CA GLY A 84 14.95 -11.23 -10.09
C GLY A 84 15.44 -10.70 -11.45
N GLY A 85 15.25 -9.43 -11.74
CA GLY A 85 15.65 -8.81 -13.01
C GLY A 85 17.17 -8.72 -13.17
N GLN A 86 17.71 -9.38 -14.22
CA GLN A 86 19.15 -9.39 -14.50
C GLN A 86 19.68 -8.06 -15.09
N ASP A 87 18.80 -7.12 -15.46
CA ASP A 87 19.18 -5.99 -16.34
C ASP A 87 19.46 -4.65 -15.61
N ALA A 88 19.27 -4.56 -14.31
CA ALA A 88 19.77 -3.42 -13.55
C ALA A 88 19.97 -3.79 -12.07
N PRO A 89 21.15 -3.55 -11.49
CA PRO A 89 21.29 -3.71 -10.06
C PRO A 89 20.30 -2.75 -9.36
N ILE A 90 19.46 -3.31 -8.49
CA ILE A 90 18.53 -2.60 -7.60
C ILE A 90 19.20 -1.36 -6.93
N VAL A 91 20.54 -1.38 -6.85
CA VAL A 91 21.38 -0.38 -6.19
C VAL A 91 21.50 0.96 -6.96
N ALA A 92 21.11 1.02 -8.24
CA ALA A 92 21.33 2.21 -9.09
C ALA A 92 20.17 3.24 -9.07
N VAL A 93 19.17 3.08 -8.19
CA VAL A 93 18.03 3.98 -8.10
C VAL A 93 18.42 5.21 -7.26
N PRO A 94 18.30 6.46 -7.77
CA PRO A 94 18.44 7.65 -6.94
C PRO A 94 17.45 7.57 -5.76
N GLY A 95 17.95 7.72 -4.52
CA GLY A 95 17.12 7.52 -3.32
C GLY A 95 16.78 6.05 -2.99
N GLY A 96 17.33 5.08 -3.71
CA GLY A 96 17.00 3.66 -3.61
C GLY A 96 17.07 3.08 -2.20
N ALA A 97 18.06 3.45 -1.40
CA ALA A 97 18.19 2.99 -0.02
C ALA A 97 16.94 3.31 0.82
N ARG A 98 16.38 4.52 0.68
CA ARG A 98 15.17 4.95 1.39
C ARG A 98 13.94 4.19 0.87
N LEU A 99 13.78 4.09 -0.45
CA LEU A 99 12.67 3.38 -1.08
C LEU A 99 12.68 1.89 -0.68
N PHE A 100 13.83 1.21 -0.77
CA PHE A 100 13.94 -0.20 -0.38
C PHE A 100 13.71 -0.42 1.11
N THR A 101 14.14 0.51 1.97
CA THR A 101 13.81 0.45 3.39
C THR A 101 12.30 0.55 3.61
N ARG A 102 11.59 1.42 2.87
CA ARG A 102 10.12 1.52 2.95
C ARG A 102 9.43 0.28 2.42
N ILE A 103 9.92 -0.32 1.34
CA ILE A 103 9.42 -1.61 0.84
C ILE A 103 9.56 -2.70 1.92
N ALA A 104 10.74 -2.82 2.52
CA ALA A 104 10.98 -3.82 3.57
C ALA A 104 10.05 -3.61 4.79
N VAL A 105 9.87 -2.37 5.24
CA VAL A 105 8.95 -2.05 6.34
C VAL A 105 7.49 -2.38 5.98
N ALA A 106 7.06 -2.09 4.75
CA ALA A 106 5.71 -2.40 4.28
C ALA A 106 5.48 -3.91 4.19
N LEU A 107 6.43 -4.67 3.64
CA LEU A 107 6.36 -6.13 3.57
C LEU A 107 6.31 -6.75 4.98
N HIS A 108 7.17 -6.31 5.89
CA HIS A 108 7.17 -6.76 7.27
C HIS A 108 5.83 -6.47 7.99
N ALA A 109 5.23 -5.30 7.73
CA ALA A 109 3.90 -4.99 8.27
C ALA A 109 2.82 -5.93 7.72
N LEU A 110 2.93 -6.36 6.46
CA LEU A 110 1.99 -7.29 5.81
C LEU A 110 2.16 -8.74 6.26
N ASP A 111 3.31 -9.14 6.80
CA ASP A 111 3.55 -10.52 7.27
C ASP A 111 2.55 -10.97 8.34
N GLY A 112 2.05 -10.03 9.16
CA GLY A 112 1.01 -10.31 10.16
C GLY A 112 -0.42 -10.37 9.63
N LEU A 113 -0.67 -10.16 8.33
CA LEU A 113 -2.02 -10.04 7.78
C LEU A 113 -2.78 -11.37 7.78
N ALA A 114 -2.12 -12.47 7.44
CA ALA A 114 -2.73 -13.80 7.44
C ALA A 114 -3.19 -14.22 8.85
N GLU A 115 -2.37 -13.95 9.87
CA GLU A 115 -2.70 -14.21 11.27
C GLU A 115 -3.89 -13.34 11.71
N LEU A 116 -3.87 -12.04 11.39
CA LEU A 116 -4.98 -11.13 11.68
C LEU A 116 -6.30 -11.63 11.07
N ARG A 117 -6.29 -12.06 9.80
CA ARG A 117 -7.46 -12.65 9.13
C ARG A 117 -8.00 -13.87 9.85
N ALA A 118 -7.10 -14.77 10.31
CA ALA A 118 -7.48 -15.96 11.07
C ALA A 118 -8.07 -15.60 12.44
N GLU A 119 -7.50 -14.65 13.17
CA GLU A 119 -8.02 -14.17 14.44
C GLU A 119 -9.40 -13.52 14.30
N VAL A 120 -9.58 -12.67 13.27
CA VAL A 120 -10.87 -12.04 12.97
C VAL A 120 -11.92 -13.11 12.63
N ALA A 121 -11.60 -14.09 11.76
CA ALA A 121 -12.50 -15.17 11.39
C ALA A 121 -12.95 -15.98 12.60
N ALA A 122 -12.02 -16.28 13.50
CA ALA A 122 -12.28 -17.01 14.74
C ALA A 122 -12.84 -16.13 15.87
N ARG A 123 -13.03 -14.81 15.64
CA ARG A 123 -13.49 -13.84 16.65
C ARG A 123 -12.62 -13.82 17.92
N ARG A 124 -11.30 -14.04 17.75
CA ARG A 124 -10.33 -14.07 18.86
C ARG A 124 -9.70 -12.72 19.18
N CYS A 125 -10.03 -11.67 18.41
CA CYS A 125 -9.57 -10.31 18.66
C CYS A 125 -10.75 -9.34 18.72
N LYS A 126 -10.56 -8.20 19.40
CA LYS A 126 -11.56 -7.13 19.46
C LYS A 126 -11.51 -6.32 18.16
N ALA A 127 -12.64 -5.70 17.79
CA ALA A 127 -12.75 -4.84 16.61
C ALA A 127 -11.73 -3.68 16.64
N ALA A 128 -11.47 -3.08 17.80
CA ALA A 128 -10.49 -2.01 17.96
C ALA A 128 -9.06 -2.50 17.71
N ASP A 129 -8.69 -3.69 18.20
CA ASP A 129 -7.34 -4.25 18.01
C ASP A 129 -7.10 -4.62 16.55
N ALA A 130 -8.09 -5.24 15.89
CA ALA A 130 -8.05 -5.52 14.45
C ALA A 130 -7.89 -4.23 13.64
N THR A 131 -8.69 -3.20 13.93
CA THR A 131 -8.61 -1.90 13.28
C THR A 131 -7.22 -1.27 13.42
N LEU A 132 -6.63 -1.31 14.62
CA LEU A 132 -5.28 -0.78 14.86
C LEU A 132 -4.21 -1.50 14.02
N ARG A 133 -4.30 -2.83 13.90
CA ARG A 133 -3.37 -3.62 13.09
C ARG A 133 -3.51 -3.28 11.60
N PHE A 134 -4.72 -3.16 11.06
CA PHE A 134 -4.95 -2.68 9.70
C PHE A 134 -4.41 -1.26 9.49
N ASN A 135 -4.62 -0.35 10.42
CA ASN A 135 -4.12 1.02 10.34
C ASN A 135 -2.59 1.07 10.22
N ARG A 136 -1.87 0.22 10.97
CA ARG A 136 -0.40 0.12 10.88
C ARG A 136 0.07 -0.35 9.51
N MET A 137 -0.60 -1.36 8.92
CA MET A 137 -0.30 -1.85 7.58
C MET A 137 -0.55 -0.78 6.51
N VAL A 138 -1.70 -0.12 6.57
CA VAL A 138 -2.05 0.98 5.67
C VAL A 138 -1.07 2.14 5.79
N ALA A 139 -0.67 2.52 7.02
CA ALA A 139 0.31 3.58 7.24
C ALA A 139 1.69 3.25 6.65
N ALA A 140 2.15 2.00 6.76
CA ALA A 140 3.41 1.56 6.16
C ALA A 140 3.36 1.62 4.62
N LEU A 141 2.24 1.22 4.02
CA LEU A 141 2.02 1.31 2.56
C LEU A 141 1.92 2.76 2.07
N LEU A 142 1.24 3.63 2.80
CA LEU A 142 1.16 5.06 2.47
C LEU A 142 2.53 5.74 2.56
N ALA A 143 3.36 5.37 3.54
CA ALA A 143 4.74 5.86 3.65
C ALA A 143 5.60 5.42 2.46
N LEU A 144 5.34 4.24 1.87
CA LEU A 144 5.99 3.79 0.65
C LEU A 144 5.57 4.63 -0.57
N VAL A 145 4.28 4.97 -0.71
CA VAL A 145 3.78 5.87 -1.77
C VAL A 145 4.44 7.25 -1.66
N PHE A 146 4.55 7.79 -0.45
CA PHE A 146 5.21 9.06 -0.22
C PHE A 146 6.68 9.03 -0.65
N GLU A 147 7.40 7.98 -0.28
CA GLU A 147 8.81 7.83 -0.64
C GLU A 147 9.00 7.72 -2.16
N ALA A 148 8.13 6.95 -2.85
CA ALA A 148 8.16 6.85 -4.31
C ALA A 148 7.91 8.21 -5.00
N ALA A 149 7.06 9.06 -4.41
CA ALA A 149 6.80 10.43 -4.89
C ALA A 149 8.02 11.35 -4.69
N ASP A 150 8.71 11.21 -3.56
CA ASP A 150 9.89 12.03 -3.20
C ASP A 150 11.12 11.73 -4.06
N VAL A 151 11.28 10.47 -4.49
CA VAL A 151 12.40 10.05 -5.33
C VAL A 151 12.12 10.14 -6.84
N ALA A 152 10.94 10.56 -7.25
CA ALA A 152 10.58 10.69 -8.66
C ALA A 152 11.40 11.80 -9.33
N ALA A 153 12.16 11.45 -10.38
CA ALA A 153 13.08 12.38 -11.07
C ALA A 153 12.33 13.48 -11.85
N ASP A 154 11.13 13.18 -12.36
CA ASP A 154 10.31 14.16 -13.08
C ASP A 154 9.46 14.99 -12.11
N PRO A 155 9.63 16.35 -12.08
CA PRO A 155 8.88 17.20 -11.16
C PRO A 155 7.38 17.23 -11.39
N ALA A 156 6.90 16.97 -12.62
CA ALA A 156 5.47 16.93 -12.92
C ALA A 156 4.86 15.66 -12.35
N VAL A 157 5.53 14.53 -12.54
CA VAL A 157 5.10 13.24 -11.98
C VAL A 157 5.19 13.26 -10.44
N SER A 158 6.27 13.78 -9.86
CA SER A 158 6.40 13.94 -8.40
C SER A 158 5.21 14.70 -7.82
N ARG A 159 4.80 15.84 -8.41
CA ARG A 159 3.62 16.59 -7.95
C ARG A 159 2.32 15.80 -8.05
N LEU A 160 2.13 15.01 -9.10
CA LEU A 160 0.95 14.14 -9.25
C LEU A 160 0.93 13.03 -8.20
N LEU A 161 2.05 12.40 -7.93
CA LEU A 161 2.19 11.38 -6.89
C LEU A 161 1.97 11.94 -5.48
N VAL A 162 2.46 13.16 -5.20
CA VAL A 162 2.17 13.86 -3.94
C VAL A 162 0.67 14.17 -3.81
N ALA A 163 0.02 14.60 -4.89
CA ALA A 163 -1.43 14.84 -4.89
C ALA A 163 -2.22 13.54 -4.63
N LEU A 164 -1.82 12.44 -5.27
CA LEU A 164 -2.40 11.11 -5.03
C LEU A 164 -2.20 10.69 -3.57
N PHE A 165 -0.98 10.83 -3.03
CA PHE A 165 -0.70 10.53 -1.62
C PHE A 165 -1.61 11.32 -0.68
N ASN A 166 -1.77 12.62 -0.88
CA ASN A 166 -2.63 13.46 -0.05
C ASN A 166 -4.11 13.02 -0.12
N LEU A 167 -4.59 12.63 -1.31
CA LEU A 167 -5.93 12.09 -1.48
C LEU A 167 -6.11 10.76 -0.72
N MET A 168 -5.14 9.85 -0.82
CA MET A 168 -5.16 8.57 -0.12
C MET A 168 -5.11 8.76 1.41
N GLN A 169 -4.28 9.70 1.88
CA GLN A 169 -4.15 10.05 3.29
C GLN A 169 -5.45 10.66 3.82
N GLY A 170 -6.07 11.57 3.10
CA GLY A 170 -7.37 12.16 3.46
C GLY A 170 -8.47 11.10 3.55
N LYS A 171 -8.51 10.17 2.58
CA LYS A 171 -9.42 9.01 2.61
C LYS A 171 -9.17 8.12 3.84
N GLU A 172 -7.90 7.89 4.20
CA GLU A 172 -7.54 7.09 5.38
C GLU A 172 -8.04 7.75 6.67
N HIS A 173 -7.82 9.06 6.85
CA HIS A 173 -8.30 9.80 8.02
C HIS A 173 -9.83 9.75 8.12
N ALA A 174 -10.55 10.01 7.02
CA ALA A 174 -12.01 9.90 7.00
C ALA A 174 -12.49 8.47 7.31
N GLY A 175 -11.74 7.43 6.91
CA GLY A 175 -12.02 6.04 7.25
C GLY A 175 -11.83 5.73 8.72
N GLN A 176 -10.80 6.29 9.35
CA GLN A 176 -10.54 6.16 10.79
C GLN A 176 -11.59 6.89 11.62
N GLU A 177 -11.97 8.11 11.24
CA GLU A 177 -13.05 8.87 11.89
C GLU A 177 -14.38 8.12 11.85
N ARG A 178 -14.74 7.54 10.69
CA ARG A 178 -15.96 6.71 10.59
C ARG A 178 -15.92 5.49 11.50
N ALA A 179 -14.77 4.81 11.59
CA ALA A 179 -14.61 3.65 12.47
C ALA A 179 -14.74 4.04 13.96
N ALA A 180 -14.17 5.16 14.36
CA ALA A 180 -14.27 5.70 15.71
C ALA A 180 -15.72 6.14 16.03
N GLY A 181 -16.38 6.82 15.11
CA GLY A 181 -17.79 7.23 15.25
C GLY A 181 -18.73 6.02 15.38
N ALA A 182 -18.57 5.01 14.52
CA ALA A 182 -19.37 3.79 14.59
C ALA A 182 -19.19 3.06 15.93
N ALA A 183 -17.96 2.98 16.43
CA ALA A 183 -17.66 2.39 17.74
C ALA A 183 -18.30 3.18 18.90
N ALA A 184 -18.27 4.52 18.85
CA ALA A 184 -18.88 5.37 19.85
C ALA A 184 -20.42 5.24 19.87
N PHE A 185 -21.06 5.20 18.70
CA PHE A 185 -22.50 4.97 18.59
C PHE A 185 -22.90 3.59 19.10
N ALA A 186 -22.16 2.54 18.77
CA ALA A 186 -22.42 1.19 19.26
C ALA A 186 -22.31 1.10 20.79
N ALA A 187 -21.29 1.76 21.38
CA ALA A 187 -21.13 1.81 22.83
C ALA A 187 -22.27 2.61 23.52
N GLY A 188 -22.72 3.72 22.94
CA GLY A 188 -23.83 4.51 23.45
C GLY A 188 -25.17 3.78 23.34
N ALA A 189 -25.41 3.02 22.28
CA ALA A 189 -26.62 2.21 22.12
C ALA A 189 -26.69 1.01 23.08
N ALA A 190 -25.51 0.52 23.53
CA ALA A 190 -25.46 -0.57 24.53
C ALA A 190 -25.65 -0.07 25.98
N ALA A 191 -25.54 1.26 26.21
CA ALA A 191 -25.71 1.89 27.53
C ALA A 191 -27.12 2.46 27.76
N ALA A 192 -27.99 2.49 26.74
CA ALA A 192 -29.40 2.94 26.79
C ALA A 192 -30.35 1.73 26.79
#